data_a5fef94c6be3f967aec4026dc5ee2fd6
#
_entry.id   a5fef94c6be3f967aec4026dc5ee2fd6
#
_cell.length_a   1.000
_cell.length_b   1.000
_cell.length_c   1.000
_cell.angle_alpha   90.00
_cell.angle_beta   90.00
_cell.angle_gamma   90.00
#
_symmetry.space_group_name_H-M   'P 1'
#
loop_
_entity.id
_entity.type
_entity.pdbx_description
1 polymer ?
#
loop_
_entity_poly.entity_id
_entity_poly.type
_entity_poly.pdbx_seq_one_letter_code
_entity_poly.pdbx_strand_id
1 'polypeptide(L)'
;DNFFDNFFNNEFQSEFSPKVDISETDNSFNFLFSVPGMDKSDLSIEIDKGYLTVSGERKFEDKKESYHSIENGFGKFSRSFQLPDDIDESKVSANYKNGILNISIKKDTKASIKKTIEIK
;
A
#
# COMPACT_ATOMS: atom_id res chain seq x y z
N ASP A 1 30.80 3.39 5.83
CA ASP A 1 29.49 3.71 6.35
C ASP A 1 29.52 3.88 7.85
N ASN A 2 28.84 4.87 8.31
CA ASN A 2 28.74 5.10 9.73
C ASN A 2 27.42 4.52 10.29
N PHE A 3 27.31 4.54 11.58
CA PHE A 3 26.13 4.02 12.26
C PHE A 3 24.86 4.69 11.76
N PHE A 4 24.91 6.00 11.53
CA PHE A 4 23.73 6.77 11.15
C PHE A 4 23.19 6.33 9.79
N ASP A 5 24.08 6.13 8.80
CA ASP A 5 23.68 5.66 7.48
C ASP A 5 23.09 4.26 7.54
N ASN A 6 23.69 3.38 8.32
CA ASN A 6 23.15 2.04 8.51
C ASN A 6 21.78 2.06 9.16
N PHE A 7 21.59 2.93 10.15
CA PHE A 7 20.32 3.06 10.82
C PHE A 7 19.22 3.47 9.83
N PHE A 8 19.48 4.50 9.03
CA PHE A 8 18.48 4.97 8.07
C PHE A 8 18.24 4.00 6.93
N ASN A 9 19.26 3.29 6.49
CA ASN A 9 19.11 2.38 5.35
C ASN A 9 18.52 1.04 5.76
N ASN A 10 18.84 0.53 6.93
CA ASN A 10 18.46 -0.82 7.31
C ASN A 10 17.28 -0.86 8.26
N GLU A 11 17.24 0.04 9.23
CA GLU A 11 16.18 0.04 10.23
C GLU A 11 15.12 1.08 9.94
N PHE A 12 15.54 2.27 9.57
CA PHE A 12 14.62 3.37 9.36
C PHE A 12 13.69 3.11 8.19
N GLN A 13 14.24 2.66 7.06
CA GLN A 13 13.42 2.34 5.89
C GLN A 13 12.52 1.15 6.13
N SER A 14 13.01 0.15 6.87
CA SER A 14 12.18 -1.00 7.21
C SER A 14 11.14 -0.66 8.27
N GLU A 15 11.39 0.35 9.10
CA GLU A 15 10.40 0.80 10.06
C GLU A 15 9.23 1.52 9.39
N PHE A 16 9.47 2.18 8.27
CA PHE A 16 8.39 2.80 7.56
C PHE A 16 7.80 1.85 6.56
N SER A 17 7.00 0.95 7.07
CA SER A 17 6.16 0.08 6.27
C SER A 17 4.72 0.37 6.70
N PRO A 18 3.93 1.03 5.84
CA PRO A 18 2.56 1.36 6.21
C PRO A 18 1.77 0.10 6.52
N LYS A 19 1.00 0.18 7.58
CA LYS A 19 0.08 -0.91 7.91
C LYS A 19 -1.08 -0.88 6.93
N VAL A 20 -1.57 -2.06 6.60
CA VAL A 20 -2.66 -2.20 5.66
C VAL A 20 -3.71 -3.15 6.23
N ASP A 21 -4.96 -2.74 6.12
CA ASP A 21 -6.10 -3.61 6.36
C ASP A 21 -6.65 -4.04 5.01
N ILE A 22 -6.81 -5.33 4.84
CA ILE A 22 -7.33 -5.91 3.61
C ILE A 22 -8.65 -6.57 3.92
N SER A 23 -9.68 -6.17 3.21
CA SER A 23 -11.02 -6.73 3.37
C SER A 23 -11.60 -7.11 2.02
N GLU A 24 -12.60 -7.97 2.08
CA GLU A 24 -13.26 -8.46 0.89
C GLU A 24 -14.76 -8.39 1.08
N THR A 25 -15.45 -7.92 0.04
CA THR A 25 -16.90 -7.99 -0.03
C THR A 25 -17.30 -8.93 -1.17
N ASP A 26 -18.58 -9.09 -1.39
CA ASP A 26 -19.04 -9.90 -2.54
C ASP A 26 -18.60 -9.31 -3.87
N ASN A 27 -18.35 -8.00 -3.91
CA ASN A 27 -18.11 -7.26 -5.14
C ASN A 27 -16.70 -6.72 -5.30
N SER A 28 -15.92 -6.69 -4.23
CA SER A 28 -14.63 -6.00 -4.29
C SER A 28 -13.64 -6.50 -3.25
N PHE A 29 -12.37 -6.22 -3.51
CA PHE A 29 -11.28 -6.29 -2.55
C PHE A 29 -10.88 -4.88 -2.18
N ASN A 30 -10.67 -4.61 -0.90
CA ASN A 30 -10.38 -3.28 -0.40
C ASN A 30 -9.11 -3.29 0.42
N PHE A 31 -8.27 -2.30 0.16
CA PHE A 31 -6.99 -2.11 0.86
C PHE A 31 -6.99 -0.75 1.51
N LEU A 32 -6.77 -0.71 2.82
CA LEU A 32 -6.68 0.54 3.57
C LEU A 32 -5.27 0.68 4.12
N PHE A 33 -4.54 1.64 3.57
CA PHE A 33 -3.17 1.92 4.01
C PHE A 33 -3.15 3.14 4.92
N SER A 34 -2.51 3.03 6.07
CA SER A 34 -2.28 4.15 6.96
C SER A 34 -1.00 4.85 6.54
N VAL A 35 -1.13 6.01 5.91
CA VAL A 35 0.01 6.77 5.41
C VAL A 35 -0.08 8.24 5.82
N PRO A 36 -0.18 8.53 7.12
CA PRO A 36 -0.27 9.92 7.57
C PRO A 36 1.01 10.67 7.28
N GLY A 37 0.87 11.98 7.08
CA GLY A 37 2.01 12.83 6.83
C GLY A 37 2.55 12.78 5.42
N MET A 38 1.80 12.19 4.48
CA MET A 38 2.17 12.12 3.07
C MET A 38 1.18 12.92 2.24
N ASP A 39 1.66 13.48 1.16
CA ASP A 39 0.81 14.09 0.16
C ASP A 39 0.40 13.04 -0.86
N LYS A 40 -0.73 13.28 -1.49
CA LYS A 40 -1.22 12.40 -2.56
C LYS A 40 -0.18 12.21 -3.66
N SER A 41 0.58 13.26 -3.96
CA SER A 41 1.63 13.22 -4.98
C SER A 41 2.82 12.35 -4.59
N ASP A 42 2.96 12.00 -3.32
CA ASP A 42 4.04 11.14 -2.84
C ASP A 42 3.70 9.65 -2.97
N LEU A 43 2.49 9.32 -3.39
CA LEU A 43 1.99 7.96 -3.46
C LEU A 43 1.85 7.50 -4.90
N SER A 44 2.14 6.23 -5.14
CA SER A 44 1.99 5.60 -6.44
C SER A 44 1.34 4.24 -6.29
N ILE A 45 0.42 3.94 -7.18
CA ILE A 45 -0.31 2.67 -7.19
C ILE A 45 -0.17 2.08 -8.58
N GLU A 46 0.26 0.84 -8.65
CA GLU A 46 0.40 0.11 -9.90
C GLU A 46 -0.20 -1.27 -9.77
N ILE A 47 -0.85 -1.72 -10.83
CA ILE A 47 -1.27 -3.11 -10.96
C ILE A 47 -0.59 -3.66 -12.20
N ASP A 48 0.16 -4.72 -12.04
CA ASP A 48 0.89 -5.34 -13.13
C ASP A 48 0.99 -6.83 -12.87
N LYS A 49 0.61 -7.61 -13.86
CA LYS A 49 0.75 -9.09 -13.85
C LYS A 49 0.20 -9.74 -12.57
N GLY A 50 -0.95 -9.26 -12.14
CA GLY A 50 -1.61 -9.82 -10.97
C GLY A 50 -1.09 -9.36 -9.64
N TYR A 51 -0.25 -8.32 -9.62
CA TYR A 51 0.26 -7.73 -8.38
C TYR A 51 -0.17 -6.29 -8.25
N LEU A 52 -0.64 -5.95 -7.06
CA LEU A 52 -0.87 -4.57 -6.65
C LEU A 52 0.37 -4.09 -5.91
N THR A 53 0.97 -3.01 -6.40
CA THR A 53 2.12 -2.41 -5.74
C THR A 53 1.77 -0.99 -5.34
N VAL A 54 1.93 -0.70 -4.06
CA VAL A 54 1.76 0.63 -3.49
C VAL A 54 3.10 1.09 -2.99
N SER A 55 3.53 2.24 -3.46
CA SER A 55 4.82 2.80 -3.10
C SER A 55 4.69 4.28 -2.79
N GLY A 56 5.68 4.81 -2.12
CA GLY A 56 5.71 6.21 -1.80
C GLY A 56 6.94 6.60 -1.02
N GLU A 57 7.00 7.87 -0.70
CA GLU A 57 8.08 8.41 0.11
C GLU A 57 7.53 9.36 1.15
N ARG A 58 7.83 9.08 2.41
CA ARG A 58 7.53 9.99 3.52
C ARG A 58 8.79 10.78 3.82
N LYS A 59 8.74 12.06 3.51
CA LYS A 59 9.92 12.92 3.60
C LYS A 59 10.12 13.43 5.00
N PHE A 60 11.38 13.46 5.42
CA PHE A 60 11.76 14.09 6.66
C PHE A 60 12.06 15.57 6.38
N GLU A 61 11.34 16.44 7.06
CA GLU A 61 11.66 17.86 7.03
C GLU A 61 12.62 18.18 8.17
N ASP A 62 13.86 18.49 7.82
CA ASP A 62 14.81 18.97 8.78
C ASP A 62 14.58 20.47 9.01
N LYS A 63 13.97 20.79 10.12
CA LYS A 63 13.69 22.17 10.49
C LYS A 63 14.89 22.85 11.15
N LYS A 64 16.05 22.21 11.12
CA LYS A 64 17.28 22.67 11.75
C LYS A 64 17.12 22.85 13.25
N GLU A 65 16.31 22.00 13.83
CA GLU A 65 16.11 21.95 15.28
C GLU A 65 16.97 20.84 15.88
N SER A 66 17.22 20.93 17.16
CA SER A 66 17.86 19.84 17.89
C SER A 66 16.78 18.84 18.29
N TYR A 67 16.89 17.61 17.80
CA TYR A 67 15.91 16.57 18.10
C TYR A 67 16.38 15.75 19.29
N HIS A 68 15.50 15.54 20.25
CA HIS A 68 15.74 14.61 21.35
C HIS A 68 15.42 13.18 20.93
N SER A 69 14.48 13.02 20.02
CA SER A 69 14.07 11.72 19.54
C SER A 69 13.39 11.89 18.20
N ILE A 70 13.60 10.94 17.29
CA ILE A 70 12.87 10.85 16.03
C ILE A 70 12.29 9.45 15.98
N GLU A 71 10.99 9.33 16.26
CA GLU A 71 10.32 8.05 16.30
C GLU A 71 9.36 7.84 15.13
N ASN A 72 9.02 8.91 14.43
CA ASN A 72 8.23 8.77 13.20
C ASN A 72 9.08 8.15 12.12
N GLY A 73 8.53 7.17 11.42
CA GLY A 73 9.23 6.56 10.30
C GLY A 73 9.21 7.46 9.07
N PHE A 74 10.34 7.55 8.40
CA PHE A 74 10.50 8.32 7.17
C PHE A 74 11.20 7.44 6.12
N GLY A 75 11.15 7.87 4.88
CA GLY A 75 11.82 7.21 3.79
C GLY A 75 10.85 6.62 2.79
N LYS A 76 11.40 5.80 1.92
CA LYS A 76 10.62 5.16 0.86
C LYS A 76 10.05 3.85 1.33
N PHE A 77 8.87 3.53 0.83
CA PHE A 77 8.28 2.21 1.05
C PHE A 77 7.74 1.67 -0.27
N SER A 78 7.64 0.36 -0.33
CA SER A 78 6.98 -0.33 -1.43
C SER A 78 6.38 -1.61 -0.88
N ARG A 79 5.09 -1.78 -1.07
CA ARG A 79 4.38 -2.99 -0.65
C ARG A 79 3.65 -3.58 -1.84
N SER A 80 3.84 -4.88 -2.03
CA SER A 80 3.23 -5.61 -3.15
C SER A 80 2.35 -6.72 -2.61
N PHE A 81 1.21 -6.92 -3.27
CA PHE A 81 0.24 -7.94 -2.90
C PHE A 81 -0.15 -8.70 -4.15
N GLN A 82 -0.13 -10.02 -4.05
CA GLN A 82 -0.65 -10.85 -5.12
C GLN A 82 -2.17 -10.80 -5.09
N LEU A 83 -2.75 -10.46 -6.22
CA LEU A 83 -4.19 -10.37 -6.35
C LEU A 83 -4.78 -11.70 -6.79
N PRO A 84 -6.02 -12.01 -6.35
CA PRO A 84 -6.69 -13.21 -6.85
C PRO A 84 -7.08 -13.05 -8.31
N ASP A 85 -7.40 -14.16 -8.95
CA ASP A 85 -7.71 -14.18 -10.38
C ASP A 85 -9.06 -13.58 -10.73
N ASP A 86 -9.95 -13.49 -9.76
CA ASP A 86 -11.33 -13.05 -9.96
C ASP A 86 -11.52 -11.54 -9.78
N ILE A 87 -10.57 -10.77 -10.26
CA ILE A 87 -10.65 -9.31 -10.20
C ILE A 87 -10.67 -8.72 -11.60
N ASP A 88 -11.23 -7.51 -11.68
CA ASP A 88 -11.20 -6.72 -12.90
C ASP A 88 -10.18 -5.59 -12.73
N GLU A 89 -9.00 -5.76 -13.31
CA GLU A 89 -7.91 -4.80 -13.18
C GLU A 89 -8.24 -3.43 -13.79
N SER A 90 -9.27 -3.35 -14.63
CA SER A 90 -9.70 -2.09 -15.22
C SER A 90 -10.63 -1.30 -14.30
N LYS A 91 -11.13 -1.91 -13.24
CA LYS A 91 -12.07 -1.28 -12.32
C LYS A 91 -11.46 -1.10 -10.94
N VAL A 92 -10.48 -0.22 -10.89
CA VAL A 92 -9.78 0.12 -9.66
C VAL A 92 -10.06 1.57 -9.35
N SER A 93 -10.39 1.84 -8.11
CA SER A 93 -10.55 3.20 -7.62
C SER A 93 -9.70 3.39 -6.37
N ALA A 94 -9.21 4.61 -6.20
CA ALA A 94 -8.40 4.93 -5.04
C ALA A 94 -8.74 6.34 -4.59
N ASN A 95 -8.78 6.53 -3.28
CA ASN A 95 -8.88 7.86 -2.72
C ASN A 95 -7.96 7.98 -1.51
N TYR A 96 -7.54 9.18 -1.25
CA TYR A 96 -6.68 9.50 -0.13
C TYR A 96 -7.31 10.61 0.68
N LYS A 97 -7.59 10.32 1.95
CA LYS A 97 -8.24 11.28 2.83
C LYS A 97 -7.81 11.02 4.26
N ASN A 98 -7.45 12.09 4.95
CA ASN A 98 -7.11 12.03 6.38
C ASN A 98 -6.01 11.01 6.70
N GLY A 99 -5.01 10.91 5.82
CA GLY A 99 -3.90 9.98 6.02
C GLY A 99 -4.21 8.54 5.67
N ILE A 100 -5.39 8.25 5.13
CA ILE A 100 -5.79 6.90 4.76
C ILE A 100 -5.92 6.80 3.25
N LEU A 101 -5.14 5.90 2.66
CA LEU A 101 -5.26 5.56 1.24
C LEU A 101 -6.15 4.33 1.12
N ASN A 102 -7.28 4.51 0.48
CA ASN A 102 -8.25 3.44 0.27
C ASN A 102 -8.23 3.04 -1.20
N ILE A 103 -7.95 1.77 -1.47
CA ILE A 103 -7.94 1.21 -2.82
C ILE A 103 -9.01 0.15 -2.88
N SER A 104 -9.89 0.26 -3.87
CA SER A 104 -10.94 -0.72 -4.10
C SER A 104 -10.78 -1.31 -5.49
N ILE A 105 -10.77 -2.63 -5.56
CA ILE A 105 -10.64 -3.37 -6.81
C ILE A 105 -11.87 -4.24 -6.96
N LYS A 106 -12.62 -4.02 -8.01
CA LYS A 106 -13.85 -4.78 -8.23
C LYS A 106 -13.55 -6.19 -8.69
N LYS A 107 -14.37 -7.11 -8.25
CA LYS A 107 -14.31 -8.48 -8.72
C LYS A 107 -14.84 -8.56 -10.13
N ASP A 108 -14.23 -9.43 -10.91
CA ASP A 108 -14.74 -9.74 -12.27
C ASP A 108 -15.88 -10.72 -12.13
N THR A 109 -17.08 -10.27 -12.43
CA THR A 109 -18.26 -11.13 -12.31
C THR A 109 -18.21 -12.34 -13.22
N LYS A 110 -17.50 -12.23 -14.35
CA LYS A 110 -17.33 -13.38 -15.25
C LYS A 110 -16.34 -14.38 -14.70
N ALA A 111 -15.25 -13.89 -14.11
CA ALA A 111 -14.23 -14.77 -13.52
C ALA A 111 -14.67 -15.33 -12.18
N SER A 112 -15.48 -14.59 -11.43
CA SER A 112 -15.94 -15.01 -10.11
C SER A 112 -17.12 -15.99 -10.16
N ILE A 113 -17.74 -16.16 -11.34
CA ILE A 113 -18.75 -17.20 -11.51
C ILE A 113 -18.02 -18.52 -11.58
N LYS A 114 -17.81 -19.10 -10.43
CA LYS A 114 -17.25 -20.44 -10.37
C LYS A 114 -18.29 -21.41 -10.88
N LYS A 115 -17.91 -22.15 -11.90
CA LYS A 115 -18.77 -23.22 -12.36
C LYS A 115 -18.68 -24.35 -11.36
N THR A 116 -19.78 -24.62 -10.70
CA THR A 116 -19.90 -25.84 -9.92
C THR A 116 -20.14 -26.97 -10.90
N ILE A 117 -19.18 -27.88 -10.95
CA ILE A 117 -19.30 -29.03 -11.84
C ILE A 117 -20.11 -30.09 -11.15
N GLU A 118 -21.19 -30.49 -11.80
CA GLU A 118 -22.04 -31.55 -11.28
C GLU A 118 -21.34 -32.90 -11.44
N ILE A 119 -21.25 -33.62 -10.35
CA ILE A 119 -20.69 -34.97 -10.40
C ILE A 119 -21.80 -35.93 -10.78
N LYS A 120 -21.63 -36.59 -11.91
CA LYS A 120 -22.58 -37.59 -12.37
C LYS A 120 -22.19 -38.97 -11.90
#